data_7bea4f912bda3d42e48bad87efb39c02
#
_entry.id   7bea4f912bda3d42e48bad87efb39c02
#
_cell.length_a   1.000
_cell.length_b   1.000
_cell.length_c   1.000
_cell.angle_alpha   90.00
_cell.angle_beta   90.00
_cell.angle_gamma   90.00
#
_symmetry.space_group_name_H-M   'P 1'
#
loop_
_entity.id
_entity.type
_entity.pdbx_description
1 polymer ?
#
loop_
_entity_poly.entity_id
_entity_poly.type
_entity_poly.pdbx_seq_one_letter_code
_entity_poly.pdbx_strand_id
1 'polypeptide(L)'
;MPNTEEPEIEAWVSELFKICPNPDKNTYFIGHSIGCQTILRYLERLPKWSSVGDVILVAPWTKLKPIIKKEERAEKIAEPWIKTPIKWDYVKSKANKFTAIFSTNDYYVYSDEKKLFKQSLNADTMLIKNKGHFTDEDKVTKLPELLKLL
;
A
#
# COMPACT_ATOMS: atom_id res chain seq x y z
N MET A 1 -7.80 7.43 -9.81
CA MET A 1 -6.50 7.11 -10.41
C MET A 1 -6.68 6.87 -11.89
N PRO A 2 -5.78 7.31 -12.76
CA PRO A 2 -5.90 7.12 -14.19
C PRO A 2 -5.70 5.65 -14.56
N ASN A 3 -6.39 5.17 -15.61
CA ASN A 3 -6.27 3.83 -16.18
C ASN A 3 -6.18 2.72 -15.12
N THR A 4 -7.23 2.56 -14.33
CA THR A 4 -7.27 1.59 -13.21
C THR A 4 -7.11 0.15 -13.65
N GLU A 5 -7.36 -0.13 -14.92
CA GLU A 5 -7.17 -1.45 -15.52
C GLU A 5 -5.68 -1.79 -15.79
N GLU A 6 -4.84 -0.78 -15.95
CA GLU A 6 -3.41 -0.91 -16.22
C GLU A 6 -2.64 0.16 -15.43
N PRO A 7 -2.54 0.02 -14.12
CA PRO A 7 -1.91 1.01 -13.25
C PRO A 7 -0.40 1.07 -13.47
N GLU A 8 0.07 2.24 -13.89
CA GLU A 8 1.49 2.54 -14.08
C GLU A 8 2.03 3.41 -12.95
N ILE A 9 3.27 3.15 -12.49
CA ILE A 9 3.91 3.85 -11.38
C ILE A 9 3.89 5.37 -11.60
N GLU A 10 4.40 5.82 -12.75
CA GLU A 10 4.52 7.27 -13.03
C GLU A 10 3.16 7.94 -13.14
N ALA A 11 2.20 7.30 -13.80
CA ALA A 11 0.86 7.85 -13.98
C ALA A 11 0.14 8.00 -12.62
N TRP A 12 0.20 6.98 -11.79
CA TRP A 12 -0.49 6.99 -10.50
C TRP A 12 0.18 7.90 -9.47
N VAL A 13 1.49 7.88 -9.39
CA VAL A 13 2.24 8.76 -8.47
C VAL A 13 2.07 10.23 -8.88
N SER A 14 2.16 10.54 -10.18
CA SER A 14 1.94 11.90 -10.68
C SER A 14 0.51 12.39 -10.41
N GLU A 15 -0.49 11.51 -10.55
CA GLU A 15 -1.87 11.86 -10.22
C GLU A 15 -2.03 12.15 -8.73
N LEU A 16 -1.38 11.35 -7.86
CA LEU A 16 -1.43 11.60 -6.43
C LEU A 16 -0.78 12.95 -6.06
N PHE A 17 0.29 13.36 -6.75
CA PHE A 17 0.86 14.70 -6.60
C PHE A 17 -0.07 15.82 -7.07
N LYS A 18 -0.89 15.61 -8.11
CA LYS A 18 -1.90 16.60 -8.52
C LYS A 18 -3.01 16.75 -7.49
N ILE A 19 -3.47 15.63 -6.92
CA ILE A 19 -4.55 15.61 -5.93
C ILE A 19 -4.07 16.16 -4.58
N CYS A 20 -2.86 15.84 -4.18
CA CYS A 20 -2.25 16.22 -2.90
C CYS A 20 -0.84 16.77 -3.13
N PRO A 21 -0.70 18.02 -3.65
CA PRO A 21 0.61 18.58 -4.00
C PRO A 21 1.44 19.01 -2.77
N ASN A 22 0.78 19.36 -1.69
CA ASN A 22 1.38 19.91 -0.48
C ASN A 22 0.83 19.19 0.77
N PRO A 23 1.20 17.93 0.98
CA PRO A 23 0.75 17.19 2.16
C PRO A 23 1.42 17.74 3.43
N ASP A 24 0.73 17.61 4.53
CA ASP A 24 1.21 17.98 5.86
C ASP A 24 0.89 16.91 6.90
N LYS A 25 1.20 17.17 8.17
CA LYS A 25 0.94 16.27 9.31
C LYS A 25 -0.54 15.95 9.56
N ASN A 26 -1.46 16.68 8.93
CA ASN A 26 -2.90 16.43 9.00
C ASN A 26 -3.40 15.68 7.77
N THR A 27 -2.51 15.35 6.85
CA THR A 27 -2.82 14.55 5.65
C THR A 27 -2.66 13.07 5.97
N TYR A 28 -3.73 12.29 5.82
CA TYR A 28 -3.75 10.86 6.08
C TYR A 28 -3.89 10.11 4.75
N PHE A 29 -3.17 9.01 4.62
CA PHE A 29 -3.27 8.15 3.45
C PHE A 29 -3.78 6.76 3.83
N ILE A 30 -4.74 6.27 3.08
CA ILE A 30 -5.20 4.89 3.15
C ILE A 30 -5.04 4.28 1.76
N GLY A 31 -4.25 3.23 1.65
CA GLY A 31 -4.06 2.49 0.39
C GLY A 31 -4.49 1.05 0.51
N HIS A 32 -4.95 0.47 -0.59
CA HIS A 32 -5.25 -0.95 -0.71
C HIS A 32 -4.42 -1.55 -1.84
N SER A 33 -3.80 -2.70 -1.59
CA SER A 33 -3.04 -3.46 -2.59
C SER A 33 -2.03 -2.58 -3.34
N ILE A 34 -2.17 -2.42 -4.66
CA ILE A 34 -1.30 -1.58 -5.50
C ILE A 34 -1.36 -0.09 -5.11
N GLY A 35 -2.46 0.37 -4.50
CA GLY A 35 -2.56 1.71 -3.92
C GLY A 35 -1.58 1.93 -2.78
N CYS A 36 -1.21 0.89 -2.03
CA CYS A 36 -0.13 0.96 -1.03
C CYS A 36 1.20 1.27 -1.71
N GLN A 37 1.49 0.61 -2.81
CA GLN A 37 2.70 0.84 -3.62
C GLN A 37 2.77 2.29 -4.12
N THR A 38 1.63 2.83 -4.56
CA THR A 38 1.53 4.23 -5.03
C THR A 38 1.86 5.21 -3.91
N ILE A 39 1.28 5.02 -2.72
CA ILE A 39 1.53 5.86 -1.55
C ILE A 39 3.02 5.81 -1.17
N LEU A 40 3.61 4.63 -1.08
CA LEU A 40 5.02 4.49 -0.72
C LEU A 40 5.93 5.24 -1.70
N ARG A 41 5.65 5.17 -3.02
CA ARG A 41 6.42 5.88 -4.04
C ARG A 41 6.15 7.38 -4.09
N TYR A 42 4.95 7.78 -3.74
CA TYR A 42 4.64 9.19 -3.54
C TYR A 42 5.47 9.75 -2.36
N LEU A 43 5.50 9.06 -1.24
CA LEU A 43 6.30 9.45 -0.07
C LEU A 43 7.80 9.52 -0.38
N GLU A 44 8.33 8.62 -1.21
CA GLU A 44 9.73 8.67 -1.68
C GLU A 44 10.10 9.94 -2.41
N ARG A 45 9.12 10.60 -3.04
CA ARG A 45 9.34 11.80 -3.87
C ARG A 45 9.04 13.10 -3.14
N LEU A 46 8.54 13.02 -1.92
CA LEU A 46 8.32 14.21 -1.11
C LEU A 46 9.64 14.89 -0.76
N PRO A 47 9.68 16.24 -0.70
CA PRO A 47 10.86 16.98 -0.24
C PRO A 47 11.28 16.54 1.18
N LYS A 48 12.57 16.73 1.51
CA LYS A 48 13.09 16.34 2.84
C LYS A 48 12.32 16.96 4.02
N TRP A 49 11.89 18.19 3.87
CA TRP A 49 11.16 18.95 4.89
C TRP A 49 9.67 18.60 4.98
N SER A 50 9.11 17.85 4.01
CA SER A 50 7.70 17.46 4.00
C SER A 50 7.50 16.12 4.69
N SER A 51 6.40 16.01 5.44
CA SER A 51 5.92 14.78 6.06
C SER A 51 4.40 14.78 6.09
N VAL A 52 3.82 13.60 6.29
CA VAL A 52 2.38 13.39 6.39
C VAL A 52 1.97 12.92 7.79
N GLY A 53 0.69 12.86 8.06
CA GLY A 53 0.14 12.23 9.27
C GLY A 53 0.34 10.72 9.23
N ASP A 54 -0.73 9.97 9.45
CA ASP A 54 -0.63 8.52 9.49
C ASP A 54 -0.91 7.89 8.13
N VAL A 55 -0.28 6.75 7.88
CA VAL A 55 -0.41 5.98 6.64
C VAL A 55 -0.90 4.58 6.96
N ILE A 56 -2.05 4.21 6.41
CA ILE A 56 -2.67 2.91 6.57
C ILE A 56 -2.57 2.14 5.25
N LEU A 57 -1.95 0.98 5.30
CA LEU A 57 -1.68 0.11 4.16
C LEU A 57 -2.49 -1.18 4.32
N VAL A 58 -3.49 -1.40 3.47
CA VAL A 58 -4.34 -2.60 3.48
C VAL A 58 -3.85 -3.56 2.41
N ALA A 59 -3.57 -4.79 2.78
CA ALA A 59 -2.96 -5.80 1.92
C ALA A 59 -1.71 -5.27 1.17
N PRO A 60 -0.76 -4.61 1.84
CA PRO A 60 0.45 -4.15 1.17
C PRO A 60 1.36 -5.34 0.83
N TRP A 61 2.13 -5.21 -0.24
CA TRP A 61 3.01 -6.27 -0.72
C TRP A 61 4.30 -5.73 -1.35
N THR A 62 5.35 -6.53 -1.29
CA THR A 62 6.58 -6.35 -2.08
C THR A 62 6.80 -7.53 -3.01
N LYS A 63 6.13 -8.64 -2.72
CA LYS A 63 6.05 -9.85 -3.54
C LYS A 63 4.62 -10.39 -3.49
N LEU A 64 4.23 -11.12 -4.51
CA LEU A 64 2.92 -11.75 -4.61
C LEU A 64 3.04 -13.26 -4.67
N LYS A 65 1.98 -13.96 -4.27
CA LYS A 65 1.89 -15.42 -4.33
C LYS A 65 1.88 -15.91 -5.78
N PRO A 66 2.33 -17.14 -6.05
CA PRO A 66 2.39 -17.71 -7.40
C PRO A 66 1.06 -17.74 -8.16
N ILE A 67 -0.07 -17.61 -7.48
CA ILE A 67 -1.40 -17.54 -8.11
C ILE A 67 -1.48 -16.42 -9.14
N ILE A 68 -0.75 -15.30 -8.92
CA ILE A 68 -0.72 -14.16 -9.84
C ILE A 68 -0.27 -14.55 -11.25
N LYS A 69 0.60 -15.57 -11.37
CA LYS A 69 1.09 -16.10 -12.65
C LYS A 69 0.02 -16.77 -13.51
N LYS A 70 -1.11 -17.13 -12.90
CA LYS A 70 -2.27 -17.68 -13.63
C LYS A 70 -3.12 -16.58 -14.27
N GLU A 71 -2.85 -15.34 -13.90
CA GLU A 71 -3.52 -14.13 -14.35
C GLU A 71 -2.50 -13.27 -15.10
N GLU A 72 -2.20 -13.62 -16.35
CA GLU A 72 -1.12 -13.01 -17.15
C GLU A 72 -1.15 -11.48 -17.13
N ARG A 73 -2.34 -10.88 -17.20
CA ARG A 73 -2.50 -9.42 -17.12
C ARG A 73 -2.09 -8.88 -15.76
N ALA A 74 -2.52 -9.52 -14.68
CA ALA A 74 -2.21 -9.08 -13.33
C ALA A 74 -0.71 -9.24 -13.00
N GLU A 75 -0.07 -10.31 -13.51
CA GLU A 75 1.38 -10.49 -13.39
C GLU A 75 2.15 -9.37 -14.10
N LYS A 76 1.79 -9.05 -15.34
CA LYS A 76 2.40 -7.97 -16.12
C LYS A 76 2.26 -6.60 -15.43
N ILE A 77 1.09 -6.33 -14.85
CA ILE A 77 0.84 -5.10 -14.10
C ILE A 77 1.70 -5.04 -12.83
N ALA A 78 1.79 -6.14 -12.08
CA ALA A 78 2.52 -6.17 -10.81
C ALA A 78 4.05 -6.12 -10.97
N GLU A 79 4.57 -6.66 -12.08
CA GLU A 79 6.01 -6.82 -12.30
C GLU A 79 6.82 -5.52 -12.15
N PRO A 80 6.45 -4.37 -12.77
CA PRO A 80 7.18 -3.11 -12.60
C PRO A 80 7.20 -2.64 -11.14
N TRP A 81 6.09 -2.83 -10.42
CA TRP A 81 5.96 -2.44 -9.03
C TRP A 81 6.82 -3.30 -8.10
N ILE A 82 6.96 -4.59 -8.40
CA ILE A 82 7.84 -5.51 -7.66
C ILE A 82 9.31 -5.21 -7.95
N LYS A 83 9.66 -4.97 -9.22
CA LYS A 83 11.05 -4.76 -9.65
C LYS A 83 11.61 -3.39 -9.27
N THR A 84 10.77 -2.38 -9.07
CA THR A 84 11.21 -1.05 -8.65
C THR A 84 11.41 -1.02 -7.14
N PRO A 85 12.64 -0.87 -6.62
CA PRO A 85 12.92 -0.89 -5.19
C PRO A 85 12.31 0.31 -4.47
N ILE A 86 11.99 0.15 -3.19
CA ILE A 86 11.49 1.20 -2.30
C ILE A 86 12.63 1.66 -1.39
N LYS A 87 12.80 2.98 -1.24
CA LYS A 87 13.77 3.60 -0.32
C LYS A 87 13.20 3.65 1.09
N TRP A 88 13.15 2.50 1.76
CA TRP A 88 12.45 2.28 3.03
C TRP A 88 12.77 3.32 4.11
N ASP A 89 14.04 3.62 4.35
CA ASP A 89 14.45 4.58 5.38
C ASP A 89 13.93 6.00 5.08
N TYR A 90 13.92 6.36 3.80
CA TYR A 90 13.37 7.65 3.40
C TYR A 90 11.85 7.68 3.56
N VAL A 91 11.14 6.66 3.10
CA VAL A 91 9.68 6.53 3.26
C VAL A 91 9.31 6.54 4.74
N LYS A 92 10.03 5.79 5.56
CA LYS A 92 9.82 5.74 7.01
C LYS A 92 9.87 7.12 7.66
N SER A 93 10.74 8.00 7.18
CA SER A 93 10.88 9.37 7.70
C SER A 93 9.75 10.32 7.29
N LYS A 94 8.83 9.87 6.40
CA LYS A 94 7.81 10.72 5.78
C LYS A 94 6.44 10.67 6.42
N ALA A 95 6.20 9.79 7.37
CA ALA A 95 4.92 9.72 8.06
C ALA A 95 5.13 9.66 9.57
N ASN A 96 4.14 10.17 10.28
CA ASN A 96 4.09 10.08 11.73
C ASN A 96 3.99 8.62 12.19
N LYS A 97 3.13 7.85 11.53
CA LYS A 97 2.90 6.45 11.85
C LYS A 97 2.53 5.65 10.59
N PHE A 98 2.96 4.40 10.56
CA PHE A 98 2.50 3.42 9.57
C PHE A 98 1.70 2.31 10.27
N THR A 99 0.60 1.90 9.65
CA THR A 99 -0.14 0.69 10.03
C THR A 99 -0.33 -0.18 8.80
N ALA A 100 0.07 -1.45 8.88
CA ALA A 100 -0.07 -2.40 7.79
C ALA A 100 -1.05 -3.52 8.18
N ILE A 101 -2.09 -3.72 7.37
CA ILE A 101 -3.19 -4.64 7.63
C ILE A 101 -3.14 -5.79 6.63
N PHE A 102 -3.20 -7.02 7.16
CA PHE A 102 -3.13 -8.25 6.39
C PHE A 102 -4.32 -9.15 6.69
N SER A 103 -4.63 -10.05 5.79
CA SER A 103 -5.64 -11.09 5.98
C SER A 103 -4.99 -12.47 6.13
N THR A 104 -5.61 -13.35 6.95
CA THR A 104 -5.10 -14.70 7.13
C THR A 104 -5.24 -15.58 5.89
N ASN A 105 -6.18 -15.27 5.02
CA ASN A 105 -6.52 -16.04 3.82
C ASN A 105 -6.40 -15.24 2.52
N ASP A 106 -5.61 -14.16 2.52
CA ASP A 106 -5.33 -13.42 1.29
C ASP A 106 -4.68 -14.35 0.26
N TYR A 107 -5.25 -14.42 -0.95
CA TYR A 107 -4.79 -15.33 -1.99
C TYR A 107 -3.66 -14.75 -2.84
N TYR A 108 -3.45 -13.42 -2.82
CA TYR A 108 -2.35 -12.75 -3.52
C TYR A 108 -1.17 -12.41 -2.62
N VAL A 109 -1.44 -11.95 -1.39
CA VAL A 109 -0.42 -11.41 -0.49
C VAL A 109 -0.05 -12.41 0.59
N TYR A 110 1.25 -12.56 0.82
CA TYR A 110 1.74 -13.37 1.93
C TYR A 110 1.53 -12.67 3.27
N SER A 111 0.99 -13.35 4.25
CA SER A 111 0.82 -12.79 5.59
C SER A 111 2.15 -12.53 6.33
N ASP A 112 3.25 -13.14 5.86
CA ASP A 112 4.60 -12.90 6.40
C ASP A 112 5.21 -11.58 5.92
N GLU A 113 4.66 -10.92 4.89
CA GLU A 113 5.00 -9.55 4.50
C GLU A 113 4.88 -8.58 5.70
N LYS A 114 4.00 -8.87 6.66
CA LYS A 114 3.90 -8.08 7.90
C LYS A 114 5.23 -7.90 8.62
N LYS A 115 6.14 -8.88 8.55
CA LYS A 115 7.48 -8.79 9.16
C LYS A 115 8.32 -7.73 8.46
N LEU A 116 8.28 -7.72 7.12
CA LEU A 116 9.00 -6.74 6.32
C LEU A 116 8.50 -5.31 6.62
N PHE A 117 7.19 -5.08 6.56
CA PHE A 117 6.62 -3.76 6.82
C PHE A 117 6.90 -3.27 8.25
N LYS A 118 6.84 -4.18 9.24
CA LYS A 118 7.22 -3.88 10.62
C LYS A 118 8.68 -3.47 10.74
N GLN A 119 9.59 -4.19 10.10
CA GLN A 119 11.04 -3.92 10.16
C GLN A 119 11.42 -2.66 9.37
N SER A 120 10.90 -2.52 8.14
CA SER A 120 11.30 -1.45 7.23
C SER A 120 10.68 -0.10 7.56
N LEU A 121 9.41 -0.07 8.00
CA LEU A 121 8.67 1.16 8.29
C LEU A 121 8.41 1.38 9.77
N ASN A 122 8.80 0.48 10.65
CA ASN A 122 8.36 0.45 12.05
C ASN A 122 6.82 0.44 12.17
N ALA A 123 6.16 -0.20 11.20
CA ALA A 123 4.71 -0.20 11.11
C ALA A 123 4.08 -1.06 12.23
N ASP A 124 2.98 -0.55 12.79
CA ASP A 124 2.04 -1.41 13.50
C ASP A 124 1.43 -2.39 12.52
N THR A 125 1.28 -3.65 12.91
CA THR A 125 0.75 -4.67 12.01
C THR A 125 -0.49 -5.32 12.57
N MET A 126 -1.53 -5.45 11.74
CA MET A 126 -2.76 -6.14 12.07
C MET A 126 -2.95 -7.34 11.14
N LEU A 127 -3.39 -8.46 11.69
CA LEU A 127 -3.77 -9.66 10.93
C LEU A 127 -5.23 -9.97 11.20
N ILE A 128 -6.09 -9.74 10.20
CA ILE A 128 -7.53 -9.93 10.31
C ILE A 128 -7.90 -11.29 9.71
N LYS A 129 -8.82 -11.99 10.36
CA LYS A 129 -9.23 -13.33 9.91
C LYS A 129 -10.20 -13.24 8.72
N ASN A 130 -9.96 -14.08 7.71
CA ASN A 130 -10.89 -14.40 6.64
C ASN A 130 -11.44 -13.17 5.86
N LYS A 131 -10.55 -12.25 5.50
CA LYS A 131 -10.89 -11.08 4.69
C LYS A 131 -10.47 -11.17 3.22
N GLY A 132 -9.96 -12.34 2.77
CA GLY A 132 -9.44 -12.51 1.41
C GLY A 132 -8.42 -11.44 1.10
N HIS A 133 -8.52 -10.83 -0.09
CA HIS A 133 -7.73 -9.66 -0.50
C HIS A 133 -8.44 -8.32 -0.19
N PHE A 134 -9.40 -8.33 0.73
CA PHE A 134 -10.20 -7.17 1.15
C PHE A 134 -11.06 -6.56 0.02
N THR A 135 -11.52 -7.36 -0.91
CA THR A 135 -12.35 -6.93 -2.03
C THR A 135 -13.84 -7.17 -1.76
N ASP A 136 -14.70 -6.63 -2.61
CA ASP A 136 -16.13 -6.94 -2.63
C ASP A 136 -16.40 -8.39 -3.04
N GLU A 137 -15.57 -8.99 -3.89
CA GLU A 137 -15.59 -10.42 -4.20
C GLU A 137 -15.38 -11.29 -2.95
N ASP A 138 -14.55 -10.82 -2.02
CA ASP A 138 -14.36 -11.41 -0.69
C ASP A 138 -15.50 -11.08 0.29
N LYS A 139 -16.54 -10.37 -0.18
CA LYS A 139 -17.65 -9.85 0.64
C LYS A 139 -17.20 -8.86 1.73
N VAL A 140 -16.09 -8.17 1.49
CA VAL A 140 -15.58 -7.13 2.39
C VAL A 140 -16.06 -5.77 1.91
N THR A 141 -17.28 -5.41 2.29
CA THR A 141 -17.88 -4.10 1.98
C THR A 141 -17.62 -3.04 3.06
N LYS A 142 -17.08 -3.45 4.20
CA LYS A 142 -16.77 -2.57 5.34
C LYS A 142 -15.52 -3.07 6.05
N LEU A 143 -14.70 -2.11 6.48
CA LEU A 143 -13.51 -2.36 7.29
C LEU A 143 -13.49 -1.37 8.47
N PRO A 144 -14.38 -1.59 9.48
CA PRO A 144 -14.53 -0.66 10.60
C PRO A 144 -13.27 -0.53 11.47
N GLU A 145 -12.35 -1.48 11.35
CA GLU A 145 -11.06 -1.43 12.01
C GLU A 145 -10.25 -0.18 11.63
N LEU A 146 -10.43 0.35 10.41
CA LEU A 146 -9.76 1.57 9.95
C LEU A 146 -10.17 2.80 10.75
N LEU A 147 -11.46 2.88 11.14
CA LEU A 147 -11.97 4.04 11.89
C LEU A 147 -11.34 4.19 13.27
N LYS A 148 -10.74 3.14 13.80
CA LYS A 148 -10.04 3.16 15.10
C LYS A 148 -8.59 3.63 14.97
N LEU A 149 -8.13 3.80 13.74
CA LEU A 149 -6.74 4.19 13.42
C LEU A 149 -6.64 5.66 12.97
N LEU A 150 -7.77 6.31 12.76
CA LEU A 150 -7.90 7.73 12.44
C LEU A 150 -8.28 8.53 13.68
#